data_a122d247c9b4e2c3088514dec4d75110
#
_entry.id   a122d247c9b4e2c3088514dec4d75110
#
_cell.length_a   1.000
_cell.length_b   1.000
_cell.length_c   1.000
_cell.angle_alpha   90.00
_cell.angle_beta   90.00
_cell.angle_gamma   90.00
#
_symmetry.space_group_name_H-M   'P 1'
#
loop_
_entity.id
_entity.type
_entity.pdbx_description
1 polymer ?
#
loop_
_entity_poly.entity_id
_entity_poly.type
_entity_poly.pdbx_seq_one_letter_code
_entity_poly.pdbx_strand_id
1 'polypeptide(L)'
;GMLALAVFDALLGGLRAYVFAHTTNRIDVGLGAQLFRHLLALPLAYFEARRVGDTAARVRELEHIRQFLTSNSVTVVLDVVFTVVFLGVMWIYSPTLTLVVMASLPLYALLSVLITPTIRARLHEKFNRGAENQSFLVEVVSGIQTVKALAVEPPLQRRWDEQLAGYVRASFRATSLMTEAGQVAACIQKLTTIALMWVGAYQVIDGALSIGELIAFNMLS
;
A
#
# COMPACT_ATOMS: atom_id res chain seq x y z
N GLY A 1 33.94 7.52 -2.71
CA GLY A 1 33.07 7.06 -1.65
C GLY A 1 31.59 7.07 -2.02
N MET A 2 30.95 8.24 -2.21
CA MET A 2 29.50 8.38 -2.45
C MET A 2 29.02 7.69 -3.73
N LEU A 3 29.77 7.81 -4.83
CA LEU A 3 29.42 7.16 -6.10
C LEU A 3 29.43 5.64 -5.99
N ALA A 4 30.37 5.07 -5.24
CA ALA A 4 30.43 3.64 -4.99
C ALA A 4 29.26 3.16 -4.11
N LEU A 5 28.85 3.95 -3.09
CA LEU A 5 27.70 3.67 -2.25
C LEU A 5 26.39 3.73 -3.06
N ALA A 6 26.22 4.76 -3.89
CA ALA A 6 25.03 4.89 -4.74
C ALA A 6 24.91 3.74 -5.75
N VAL A 7 26.03 3.33 -6.36
CA VAL A 7 26.05 2.16 -7.28
C VAL A 7 25.77 0.87 -6.52
N PHE A 8 26.34 0.70 -5.33
CA PHE A 8 26.10 -0.47 -4.50
C PHE A 8 24.63 -0.58 -4.04
N ASP A 9 24.03 0.53 -3.62
CA ASP A 9 22.63 0.60 -3.23
C ASP A 9 21.70 0.28 -4.41
N ALA A 10 21.97 0.86 -5.58
CA ALA A 10 21.22 0.58 -6.79
C ALA A 10 21.34 -0.89 -7.23
N LEU A 11 22.52 -1.50 -7.12
CA LEU A 11 22.74 -2.91 -7.43
C LEU A 11 22.04 -3.83 -6.43
N LEU A 12 22.12 -3.53 -5.12
CA LEU A 12 21.40 -4.29 -4.09
C LEU A 12 19.90 -4.16 -4.24
N GLY A 13 19.40 -2.97 -4.49
CA GLY A 13 17.98 -2.73 -4.77
C GLY A 13 17.48 -3.49 -5.99
N GLY A 14 18.25 -3.47 -7.07
CA GLY A 14 17.96 -4.23 -8.29
C GLY A 14 17.99 -5.74 -8.07
N LEU A 15 19.01 -6.25 -7.37
CA LEU A 15 19.13 -7.67 -7.03
C LEU A 15 17.99 -8.12 -6.10
N ARG A 16 17.67 -7.32 -5.08
CA ARG A 16 16.53 -7.56 -4.19
C ARG A 16 15.22 -7.64 -4.97
N ALA A 17 14.95 -6.67 -5.85
CA ALA A 17 13.75 -6.65 -6.68
C ALA A 17 13.68 -7.86 -7.61
N TYR A 18 14.79 -8.25 -8.22
CA TYR A 18 14.86 -9.40 -9.12
C TYR A 18 14.62 -10.73 -8.38
N VAL A 19 15.32 -10.96 -7.26
CA VAL A 19 15.16 -12.19 -6.45
C VAL A 19 13.74 -12.29 -5.92
N PHE A 20 13.18 -11.16 -5.45
CA PHE A 20 11.82 -11.10 -4.96
C PHE A 20 10.80 -11.43 -6.07
N ALA A 21 10.88 -10.76 -7.22
CA ALA A 21 9.98 -11.00 -8.35
C ALA A 21 10.09 -12.45 -8.86
N HIS A 22 11.29 -12.98 -8.96
CA HIS A 22 11.51 -14.35 -9.40
C HIS A 22 10.93 -15.39 -8.43
N THR A 23 11.15 -15.20 -7.13
CA THR A 23 10.62 -16.10 -6.09
C THR A 23 9.10 -16.04 -6.01
N THR A 24 8.53 -14.83 -6.04
CA THR A 24 7.07 -14.63 -6.04
C THR A 24 6.41 -15.29 -7.24
N ASN A 25 6.93 -15.06 -8.45
CA ASN A 25 6.40 -15.67 -9.66
C ASN A 25 6.46 -17.22 -9.62
N ARG A 26 7.52 -17.79 -9.08
CA ARG A 26 7.67 -19.25 -8.96
C ARG A 26 6.67 -19.85 -7.96
N ILE A 27 6.44 -19.15 -6.84
CA ILE A 27 5.42 -19.52 -5.84
C ILE A 27 4.02 -19.40 -6.47
N ASP A 28 3.76 -18.34 -7.20
CA ASP A 28 2.49 -18.07 -7.87
C ASP A 28 2.13 -19.19 -8.87
N VAL A 29 3.05 -19.58 -9.73
CA VAL A 29 2.83 -20.67 -10.68
C VAL A 29 2.61 -21.99 -9.96
N GLY A 30 3.41 -22.27 -8.91
CA GLY A 30 3.29 -23.49 -8.12
C GLY A 30 1.94 -23.61 -7.40
N LEU A 31 1.52 -22.55 -6.71
CA LEU A 31 0.25 -22.52 -5.99
C LEU A 31 -0.96 -22.54 -6.93
N GLY A 32 -0.91 -21.80 -8.04
CA GLY A 32 -1.96 -21.80 -9.05
C GLY A 32 -2.16 -23.19 -9.68
N ALA A 33 -1.08 -23.88 -10.03
CA ALA A 33 -1.14 -25.23 -10.57
C ALA A 33 -1.63 -26.27 -9.54
N GLN A 34 -1.27 -26.12 -8.26
CA GLN A 34 -1.77 -27.00 -7.20
C GLN A 34 -3.25 -26.77 -6.93
N LEU A 35 -3.68 -25.52 -6.87
CA LEU A 35 -5.09 -25.16 -6.70
C LEU A 35 -5.95 -25.73 -7.84
N PHE A 36 -5.53 -25.55 -9.08
CA PHE A 36 -6.27 -26.06 -10.23
C PHE A 36 -6.35 -27.59 -10.23
N ARG A 37 -5.25 -28.28 -9.92
CA ARG A 37 -5.25 -29.75 -9.75
C ARG A 37 -6.18 -30.20 -8.63
N HIS A 38 -6.19 -29.48 -7.51
CA HIS A 38 -7.07 -29.80 -6.39
C HIS A 38 -8.54 -29.62 -6.76
N LEU A 39 -8.89 -28.54 -7.47
CA LEU A 39 -10.24 -28.33 -7.98
C LEU A 39 -10.70 -29.44 -8.91
N LEU A 40 -9.85 -29.87 -9.84
CA LEU A 40 -10.17 -30.98 -10.76
C LEU A 40 -10.29 -32.34 -10.06
N ALA A 41 -9.62 -32.53 -8.92
CA ALA A 41 -9.69 -33.74 -8.12
C ALA A 41 -10.94 -33.80 -7.22
N LEU A 42 -11.72 -32.73 -7.10
CA LEU A 42 -12.95 -32.73 -6.30
C LEU A 42 -14.05 -33.59 -6.97
N PRO A 43 -14.84 -34.35 -6.19
CA PRO A 43 -15.91 -35.19 -6.73
C PRO A 43 -17.04 -34.33 -7.32
N LEU A 44 -17.76 -34.88 -8.31
CA LEU A 44 -18.85 -34.21 -9.00
C LEU A 44 -19.93 -33.66 -8.04
N ALA A 45 -20.22 -34.40 -6.97
CA ALA A 45 -21.17 -34.01 -5.93
C ALA A 45 -20.85 -32.64 -5.28
N TYR A 46 -19.55 -32.27 -5.25
CA TYR A 46 -19.16 -30.95 -4.74
C TYR A 46 -19.66 -29.80 -5.64
N PHE A 47 -19.61 -30.01 -6.95
CA PHE A 47 -20.06 -29.03 -7.94
C PHE A 47 -21.56 -28.99 -8.10
N GLU A 48 -22.26 -30.12 -7.94
CA GLU A 48 -23.73 -30.21 -7.99
C GLU A 48 -24.39 -29.55 -6.79
N ALA A 49 -23.77 -29.63 -5.60
CA ALA A 49 -24.28 -29.01 -4.37
C ALA A 49 -24.13 -27.49 -4.32
N ARG A 50 -23.42 -26.86 -5.26
CA ARG A 50 -23.07 -25.42 -5.23
C ARG A 50 -23.23 -24.77 -6.59
N ARG A 51 -23.60 -23.49 -6.58
CA ARG A 51 -23.62 -22.70 -7.81
C ARG A 51 -22.20 -22.47 -8.33
N VAL A 52 -22.02 -22.53 -9.64
CA VAL A 52 -20.71 -22.32 -10.31
C VAL A 52 -20.10 -20.95 -9.91
N GLY A 53 -20.93 -19.94 -9.68
CA GLY A 53 -20.51 -18.63 -9.22
C GLY A 53 -19.85 -18.62 -7.84
N ASP A 54 -20.29 -19.47 -6.90
CA ASP A 54 -19.69 -19.58 -5.56
C ASP A 54 -18.30 -20.20 -5.60
N THR A 55 -18.10 -21.18 -6.50
CA THR A 55 -16.78 -21.79 -6.71
C THR A 55 -15.80 -20.79 -7.34
N ALA A 56 -16.26 -20.02 -8.33
CA ALA A 56 -15.45 -18.97 -8.94
C ALA A 56 -15.11 -17.83 -7.96
N ALA A 57 -16.04 -17.45 -7.07
CA ALA A 57 -15.78 -16.47 -6.01
C ALA A 57 -14.71 -16.95 -5.02
N ARG A 58 -14.76 -18.22 -4.59
CA ARG A 58 -13.74 -18.80 -3.69
C ARG A 58 -12.35 -18.91 -4.33
N VAL A 59 -12.29 -19.23 -5.62
CA VAL A 59 -11.01 -19.21 -6.36
C VAL A 59 -10.45 -17.80 -6.38
N ARG A 60 -11.29 -16.79 -6.54
CA ARG A 60 -10.88 -15.38 -6.53
C ARG A 60 -10.42 -14.92 -5.13
N GLU A 61 -11.09 -15.38 -4.07
CA GLU A 61 -10.64 -15.13 -2.68
C GLU A 61 -9.28 -15.76 -2.39
N LEU A 62 -9.05 -17.00 -2.84
CA LEU A 62 -7.75 -17.66 -2.74
C LEU A 62 -6.66 -16.89 -3.52
N GLU A 63 -7.00 -16.33 -4.67
CA GLU A 63 -6.10 -15.44 -5.43
C GLU A 63 -5.72 -14.19 -4.62
N HIS A 64 -6.68 -13.56 -3.94
CA HIS A 64 -6.41 -12.43 -3.05
C HIS A 64 -5.52 -12.81 -1.85
N ILE A 65 -5.77 -13.96 -1.23
CA ILE A 65 -4.94 -14.47 -0.13
C ILE A 65 -3.53 -14.76 -0.65
N ARG A 66 -3.39 -15.37 -1.82
CA ARG A 66 -2.12 -15.64 -2.46
C ARG A 66 -1.34 -14.35 -2.72
N GLN A 67 -1.97 -13.33 -3.34
CA GLN A 67 -1.35 -12.03 -3.59
C GLN A 67 -0.93 -11.34 -2.29
N PHE A 68 -1.74 -11.44 -1.24
CA PHE A 68 -1.38 -10.91 0.07
C PHE A 68 -0.13 -11.58 0.65
N LEU A 69 -0.07 -12.92 0.59
CA LEU A 69 1.06 -13.68 1.13
C LEU A 69 2.35 -13.47 0.33
N THR A 70 2.25 -13.37 -1.01
CA THR A 70 3.43 -13.30 -1.88
C THR A 70 3.96 -11.88 -2.08
N SER A 71 3.13 -10.84 -2.05
CA SER A 71 3.57 -9.48 -2.35
C SER A 71 3.80 -8.62 -1.11
N ASN A 72 2.86 -8.56 -0.19
CA ASN A 72 2.92 -7.61 0.92
C ASN A 72 3.62 -8.15 2.17
N SER A 73 3.38 -9.41 2.53
CA SER A 73 3.88 -9.96 3.80
C SER A 73 5.39 -10.10 3.82
N VAL A 74 5.99 -10.57 2.72
CA VAL A 74 7.45 -10.74 2.62
C VAL A 74 8.15 -9.38 2.61
N THR A 75 7.58 -8.38 1.90
CA THR A 75 8.12 -7.02 1.91
C THR A 75 8.12 -6.43 3.31
N VAL A 76 7.00 -6.54 4.04
CA VAL A 76 6.90 -6.03 5.42
C VAL A 76 7.92 -6.70 6.35
N VAL A 77 8.09 -8.02 6.27
CA VAL A 77 9.09 -8.74 7.08
C VAL A 77 10.51 -8.25 6.76
N LEU A 78 10.83 -8.13 5.47
CA LEU A 78 12.14 -7.61 5.05
C LEU A 78 12.35 -6.17 5.53
N ASP A 79 11.34 -5.31 5.39
CA ASP A 79 11.45 -3.90 5.82
C ASP A 79 11.64 -3.79 7.34
N VAL A 80 10.98 -4.63 8.14
CA VAL A 80 11.21 -4.69 9.59
C VAL A 80 12.65 -5.14 9.91
N VAL A 81 13.15 -6.20 9.25
CA VAL A 81 14.52 -6.68 9.45
C VAL A 81 15.54 -5.60 9.07
N PHE A 82 15.37 -4.96 7.93
CA PHE A 82 16.26 -3.88 7.50
C PHE A 82 16.18 -2.66 8.43
N THR A 83 14.99 -2.29 8.89
CA THR A 83 14.84 -1.20 9.87
C THR A 83 15.63 -1.48 11.15
N VAL A 84 15.57 -2.70 11.68
CA VAL A 84 16.34 -3.09 12.86
C VAL A 84 17.85 -3.03 12.59
N VAL A 85 18.28 -3.53 11.43
CA VAL A 85 19.70 -3.48 11.02
C VAL A 85 20.17 -2.03 10.87
N PHE A 86 19.41 -1.17 10.19
CA PHE A 86 19.76 0.23 10.01
C PHE A 86 19.79 0.98 11.34
N LEU A 87 18.83 0.78 12.23
CA LEU A 87 18.85 1.37 13.58
C LEU A 87 20.09 0.89 14.37
N GLY A 88 20.49 -0.38 14.23
CA GLY A 88 21.69 -0.90 14.86
C GLY A 88 22.97 -0.23 14.33
N VAL A 89 23.08 -0.07 13.02
CA VAL A 89 24.20 0.64 12.37
C VAL A 89 24.22 2.11 12.81
N MET A 90 23.07 2.78 12.77
CA MET A 90 22.95 4.18 13.21
C MET A 90 23.34 4.36 14.67
N TRP A 91 23.01 3.41 15.54
CA TRP A 91 23.38 3.43 16.94
C TRP A 91 24.90 3.36 17.16
N ILE A 92 25.60 2.57 16.34
CA ILE A 92 27.08 2.46 16.39
C ILE A 92 27.75 3.77 15.97
N TYR A 93 27.17 4.48 14.99
CA TYR A 93 27.71 5.77 14.51
C TYR A 93 27.47 6.90 15.51
N SER A 94 26.25 7.10 15.96
CA SER A 94 25.89 8.14 16.94
C SER A 94 24.60 7.79 17.68
N PRO A 95 24.68 7.40 18.96
CA PRO A 95 23.49 7.14 19.77
C PRO A 95 22.56 8.34 19.87
N THR A 96 23.12 9.56 19.94
CA THR A 96 22.35 10.80 20.07
C THR A 96 21.48 11.07 18.83
N LEU A 97 22.08 10.92 17.63
CA LEU A 97 21.33 11.12 16.37
C LEU A 97 20.29 10.01 16.18
N THR A 98 20.61 8.78 16.58
CA THR A 98 19.65 7.66 16.54
C THR A 98 18.46 7.93 17.44
N LEU A 99 18.65 8.52 18.63
CA LEU A 99 17.54 8.94 19.50
C LEU A 99 16.65 9.99 18.86
N VAL A 100 17.19 10.93 18.08
CA VAL A 100 16.40 11.90 17.32
C VAL A 100 15.49 11.19 16.32
N VAL A 101 16.03 10.23 15.58
CA VAL A 101 15.24 9.41 14.63
C VAL A 101 14.21 8.57 15.36
N MET A 102 14.60 7.89 16.45
CA MET A 102 13.64 7.11 17.26
C MET A 102 12.53 7.96 17.86
N ALA A 103 12.77 9.23 18.18
CA ALA A 103 11.74 10.15 18.67
C ALA A 103 10.71 10.51 17.59
N SER A 104 11.01 10.37 16.30
CA SER A 104 10.04 10.55 15.22
C SER A 104 9.10 9.36 15.06
N LEU A 105 9.50 8.13 15.43
CA LEU A 105 8.67 6.93 15.28
C LEU A 105 7.32 6.99 16.01
N PRO A 106 7.25 7.43 17.31
CA PRO A 106 5.97 7.58 17.99
C PRO A 106 5.07 8.63 17.34
N LEU A 107 5.63 9.67 16.70
CA LEU A 107 4.85 10.65 15.94
C LEU A 107 4.19 10.02 14.71
N TYR A 108 4.92 9.20 13.97
CA TYR A 108 4.37 8.43 12.85
C TYR A 108 3.33 7.39 13.30
N ALA A 109 3.60 6.70 14.42
CA ALA A 109 2.67 5.74 15.00
C ALA A 109 1.36 6.43 15.42
N LEU A 110 1.45 7.59 16.09
CA LEU A 110 0.30 8.38 16.49
C LEU A 110 -0.51 8.84 15.27
N LEU A 111 0.17 9.40 14.26
CA LEU A 111 -0.45 9.80 12.99
C LEU A 111 -1.21 8.62 12.36
N SER A 112 -0.56 7.46 12.27
CA SER A 112 -1.15 6.26 11.68
C SER A 112 -2.37 5.78 12.46
N VAL A 113 -2.30 5.70 13.77
CA VAL A 113 -3.42 5.26 14.63
C VAL A 113 -4.62 6.20 14.52
N LEU A 114 -4.38 7.52 14.48
CA LEU A 114 -5.46 8.52 14.39
C LEU A 114 -6.12 8.57 13.01
N ILE A 115 -5.34 8.48 11.94
CA ILE A 115 -5.83 8.71 10.58
C ILE A 115 -6.35 7.43 9.91
N THR A 116 -5.72 6.26 10.16
CA THR A 116 -6.09 5.00 9.49
C THR A 116 -7.59 4.65 9.63
N PRO A 117 -8.25 4.73 10.80
CA PRO A 117 -9.66 4.39 10.91
C PRO A 117 -10.53 5.34 10.06
N THR A 118 -10.20 6.62 10.02
CA THR A 118 -10.94 7.60 9.22
C THR A 118 -10.73 7.38 7.72
N ILE A 119 -9.51 7.07 7.29
CA ILE A 119 -9.22 6.71 5.88
C ILE A 119 -10.02 5.46 5.49
N ARG A 120 -10.02 4.41 6.32
CA ARG A 120 -10.80 3.18 6.06
C ARG A 120 -12.28 3.48 5.88
N ALA A 121 -12.87 4.28 6.75
CA ALA A 121 -14.27 4.66 6.66
C ALA A 121 -14.59 5.41 5.36
N ARG A 122 -13.72 6.36 4.95
CA ARG A 122 -13.89 7.12 3.69
C ARG A 122 -13.69 6.25 2.45
N LEU A 123 -12.75 5.32 2.49
CA LEU A 123 -12.55 4.36 1.40
C LEU A 123 -13.74 3.41 1.26
N HIS A 124 -14.31 2.94 2.36
CA HIS A 124 -15.54 2.15 2.34
C HIS A 124 -16.72 2.91 1.74
N GLU A 125 -16.91 4.17 2.14
CA GLU A 125 -17.96 5.03 1.55
C GLU A 125 -17.74 5.18 0.04
N LYS A 126 -16.52 5.50 -0.41
CA LYS A 126 -16.16 5.58 -1.83
C LYS A 126 -16.46 4.28 -2.57
N PHE A 127 -16.06 3.15 -1.97
CA PHE A 127 -16.24 1.82 -2.58
C PHE A 127 -17.72 1.48 -2.75
N ASN A 128 -18.53 1.70 -1.72
CA ASN A 128 -19.98 1.45 -1.76
C ASN A 128 -20.67 2.31 -2.82
N ARG A 129 -20.36 3.62 -2.87
CA ARG A 129 -20.91 4.52 -3.89
C ARG A 129 -20.45 4.12 -5.31
N GLY A 130 -19.20 3.66 -5.46
CA GLY A 130 -18.69 3.14 -6.72
C GLY A 130 -19.42 1.87 -7.17
N ALA A 131 -19.69 0.95 -6.25
CA ALA A 131 -20.42 -0.27 -6.52
C ALA A 131 -21.87 0.00 -6.92
N GLU A 132 -22.58 0.90 -6.21
CA GLU A 132 -23.94 1.34 -6.56
C GLU A 132 -23.98 1.94 -7.98
N ASN A 133 -23.03 2.82 -8.29
CA ASN A 133 -22.94 3.46 -9.61
C ASN A 133 -22.66 2.43 -10.71
N GLN A 134 -21.73 1.50 -10.48
CA GLN A 134 -21.41 0.43 -11.42
C GLN A 134 -22.59 -0.53 -11.65
N SER A 135 -23.28 -0.93 -10.57
CA SER A 135 -24.49 -1.76 -10.67
C SER A 135 -25.57 -1.10 -11.50
N PHE A 136 -25.83 0.18 -11.27
CA PHE A 136 -26.81 0.93 -12.03
C PHE A 136 -26.44 1.01 -13.52
N LEU A 137 -25.16 1.25 -13.84
CA LEU A 137 -24.67 1.24 -15.22
C LEU A 137 -24.95 -0.10 -15.91
N VAL A 138 -24.57 -1.20 -15.24
CA VAL A 138 -24.77 -2.56 -15.76
C VAL A 138 -26.25 -2.85 -15.97
N GLU A 139 -27.12 -2.47 -15.02
CA GLU A 139 -28.58 -2.63 -15.12
C GLU A 139 -29.15 -1.89 -16.34
N VAL A 140 -28.80 -0.61 -16.49
CA VAL A 140 -29.29 0.22 -17.61
C VAL A 140 -28.79 -0.29 -18.95
N VAL A 141 -27.51 -0.68 -19.06
CA VAL A 141 -26.92 -1.19 -20.30
C VAL A 141 -27.50 -2.57 -20.65
N SER A 142 -27.70 -3.44 -19.67
CA SER A 142 -28.31 -4.75 -19.89
C SER A 142 -29.78 -4.64 -20.33
N GLY A 143 -30.50 -3.64 -19.82
CA GLY A 143 -31.90 -3.34 -20.16
C GLY A 143 -32.06 -2.30 -21.29
N ILE A 144 -31.01 -2.00 -22.07
CA ILE A 144 -31.01 -0.86 -23.01
C ILE A 144 -32.18 -0.90 -24.03
N GLN A 145 -32.56 -2.08 -24.44
CA GLN A 145 -33.71 -2.23 -25.36
C GLN A 145 -35.01 -1.73 -24.73
N THR A 146 -35.23 -2.07 -23.47
CA THR A 146 -36.42 -1.62 -22.71
C THR A 146 -36.36 -0.11 -22.47
N VAL A 147 -35.20 0.42 -22.13
CA VAL A 147 -34.97 1.87 -21.95
C VAL A 147 -35.32 2.62 -23.22
N LYS A 148 -34.86 2.14 -24.38
CA LYS A 148 -35.16 2.73 -25.69
C LYS A 148 -36.62 2.57 -26.11
N ALA A 149 -37.24 1.41 -25.85
CA ALA A 149 -38.63 1.17 -26.20
C ALA A 149 -39.60 2.06 -25.40
N LEU A 150 -39.26 2.34 -24.13
CA LEU A 150 -40.10 3.14 -23.22
C LEU A 150 -39.73 4.65 -23.21
N ALA A 151 -38.67 5.05 -23.91
CA ALA A 151 -38.15 6.42 -23.96
C ALA A 151 -37.91 7.05 -22.56
N VAL A 152 -37.34 6.25 -21.63
CA VAL A 152 -37.12 6.65 -20.21
C VAL A 152 -35.66 7.11 -19.96
N GLU A 153 -34.92 7.54 -20.97
CA GLU A 153 -33.57 8.03 -20.85
C GLU A 153 -33.42 9.23 -19.88
N PRO A 154 -34.27 10.28 -19.94
CA PRO A 154 -34.09 11.45 -19.10
C PRO A 154 -34.12 11.19 -17.59
N PRO A 155 -35.05 10.40 -17.03
CA PRO A 155 -35.01 10.08 -15.60
C PRO A 155 -33.85 9.18 -15.22
N LEU A 156 -33.41 8.25 -16.09
CA LEU A 156 -32.25 7.41 -15.84
C LEU A 156 -30.94 8.24 -15.83
N GLN A 157 -30.83 9.21 -16.75
CA GLN A 157 -29.70 10.13 -16.78
C GLN A 157 -29.61 10.97 -15.49
N ARG A 158 -30.72 11.55 -15.01
CA ARG A 158 -30.72 12.29 -13.74
C ARG A 158 -30.29 11.42 -12.58
N ARG A 159 -30.77 10.19 -12.51
CA ARG A 159 -30.39 9.25 -11.46
C ARG A 159 -28.90 8.88 -11.53
N TRP A 160 -28.38 8.69 -12.73
CA TRP A 160 -26.94 8.50 -12.96
C TRP A 160 -26.12 9.67 -12.47
N ASP A 161 -26.50 10.90 -12.84
CA ASP A 161 -25.81 12.13 -12.45
C ASP A 161 -25.77 12.30 -10.92
N GLU A 162 -26.89 11.99 -10.23
CA GLU A 162 -26.95 12.01 -8.77
C GLU A 162 -26.01 10.98 -8.11
N GLN A 163 -26.01 9.75 -8.62
CA GLN A 163 -25.13 8.69 -8.11
C GLN A 163 -23.67 8.99 -8.39
N LEU A 164 -23.36 9.46 -9.59
CA LEU A 164 -22.02 9.86 -9.98
C LEU A 164 -21.52 11.02 -9.11
N ALA A 165 -22.34 12.04 -8.88
CA ALA A 165 -22.01 13.13 -7.97
C ALA A 165 -21.76 12.66 -6.53
N GLY A 166 -22.51 11.66 -6.07
CA GLY A 166 -22.28 10.99 -4.78
C GLY A 166 -20.92 10.29 -4.71
N TYR A 167 -20.59 9.51 -5.73
CA TYR A 167 -19.30 8.83 -5.86
C TYR A 167 -18.14 9.80 -5.92
N VAL A 168 -18.22 10.84 -6.76
CA VAL A 168 -17.16 11.86 -6.91
C VAL A 168 -16.90 12.59 -5.60
N ARG A 169 -17.96 12.96 -4.86
CA ARG A 169 -17.82 13.58 -3.52
C ARG A 169 -17.13 12.65 -2.52
N ALA A 170 -17.52 11.37 -2.48
CA ALA A 170 -16.89 10.38 -1.60
C ALA A 170 -15.42 10.15 -1.99
N SER A 171 -15.14 10.07 -3.29
CA SER A 171 -13.78 9.94 -3.82
C SER A 171 -12.91 11.13 -3.46
N PHE A 172 -13.41 12.35 -3.62
CA PHE A 172 -12.71 13.58 -3.26
C PHE A 172 -12.37 13.61 -1.76
N ARG A 173 -13.34 13.32 -0.88
CA ARG A 173 -13.10 13.26 0.58
C ARG A 173 -12.06 12.23 0.97
N ALA A 174 -12.06 11.06 0.34
CA ALA A 174 -11.06 10.03 0.60
C ALA A 174 -9.67 10.48 0.13
N THR A 175 -9.56 11.02 -1.08
CA THR A 175 -8.29 11.47 -1.66
C THR A 175 -7.73 12.68 -0.92
N SER A 176 -8.56 13.68 -0.56
CA SER A 176 -8.15 14.85 0.21
C SER A 176 -7.56 14.43 1.55
N LEU A 177 -8.25 13.56 2.30
CA LEU A 177 -7.75 13.05 3.58
C LEU A 177 -6.42 12.31 3.45
N MET A 178 -6.27 11.47 2.40
CA MET A 178 -5.01 10.78 2.15
C MET A 178 -3.87 11.76 1.81
N THR A 179 -4.17 12.80 1.03
CA THR A 179 -3.21 13.85 0.70
C THR A 179 -2.81 14.65 1.95
N GLU A 180 -3.77 15.05 2.78
CA GLU A 180 -3.52 15.76 4.04
C GLU A 180 -2.65 14.91 4.98
N ALA A 181 -2.97 13.64 5.14
CA ALA A 181 -2.16 12.69 5.92
C ALA A 181 -0.73 12.59 5.39
N GLY A 182 -0.57 12.52 4.07
CA GLY A 182 0.74 12.52 3.41
C GLY A 182 1.52 13.82 3.66
N GLN A 183 0.86 14.98 3.65
CA GLN A 183 1.51 16.27 3.95
C GLN A 183 1.95 16.35 5.41
N VAL A 184 1.15 15.85 6.36
CA VAL A 184 1.55 15.80 7.78
C VAL A 184 2.75 14.86 7.95
N ALA A 185 2.74 13.69 7.32
CA ALA A 185 3.90 12.78 7.34
C ALA A 185 5.16 13.43 6.76
N ALA A 186 5.04 14.13 5.63
CA ALA A 186 6.16 14.87 5.03
C ALA A 186 6.65 16.03 5.93
N CYS A 187 5.77 16.66 6.69
CA CYS A 187 6.15 17.66 7.68
C CYS A 187 6.96 17.05 8.81
N ILE A 188 6.53 15.92 9.37
CA ILE A 188 7.27 15.16 10.38
C ILE A 188 8.67 14.79 9.85
N GLN A 189 8.76 14.30 8.62
CA GLN A 189 10.04 13.95 7.97
C GLN A 189 10.97 15.16 7.89
N LYS A 190 10.47 16.30 7.42
CA LYS A 190 11.27 17.53 7.31
C LYS A 190 11.75 18.01 8.68
N LEU A 191 10.89 17.98 9.70
CA LEU A 191 11.26 18.35 11.07
C LEU A 191 12.33 17.41 11.63
N THR A 192 12.20 16.13 11.39
CA THR A 192 13.21 15.13 11.80
C THR A 192 14.55 15.40 11.11
N THR A 193 14.55 15.67 9.80
CA THR A 193 15.77 16.01 9.05
C THR A 193 16.41 17.31 9.58
N ILE A 194 15.62 18.35 9.86
CA ILE A 194 16.13 19.60 10.43
C ILE A 194 16.75 19.35 11.82
N ALA A 195 16.05 18.61 12.69
CA ALA A 195 16.55 18.28 14.02
C ALA A 195 17.85 17.45 13.94
N LEU A 196 17.90 16.48 13.04
CA LEU A 196 19.06 15.65 12.78
C LEU A 196 20.27 16.48 12.30
N MET A 197 20.04 17.39 11.34
CA MET A 197 21.09 18.28 10.86
C MET A 197 21.55 19.26 11.94
N TRP A 198 20.64 19.79 12.75
CA TRP A 198 20.96 20.67 13.84
C TRP A 198 21.82 20.00 14.91
N VAL A 199 21.37 18.87 15.43
CA VAL A 199 22.09 18.11 16.47
C VAL A 199 23.41 17.57 15.90
N GLY A 200 23.40 17.08 14.65
CA GLY A 200 24.58 16.56 13.98
C GLY A 200 25.64 17.63 13.72
N ALA A 201 25.23 18.85 13.36
CA ALA A 201 26.16 19.96 13.20
C ALA A 201 26.91 20.30 14.50
N TYR A 202 26.22 20.28 15.65
CA TYR A 202 26.90 20.45 16.96
C TYR A 202 27.92 19.33 17.21
N GLN A 203 27.58 18.07 16.93
CA GLN A 203 28.51 16.96 17.11
C GLN A 203 29.73 17.03 16.18
N VAL A 204 29.55 17.59 14.97
CA VAL A 204 30.65 17.85 14.05
C VAL A 204 31.56 18.98 14.56
N ILE A 205 30.98 20.06 15.10
CA ILE A 205 31.76 21.17 15.69
C ILE A 205 32.57 20.70 16.91
N ASP A 206 31.95 19.86 17.75
CA ASP A 206 32.58 19.27 18.94
C ASP A 206 33.64 18.17 18.59
N GLY A 207 33.78 17.83 17.29
CA GLY A 207 34.71 16.82 16.82
C GLY A 207 34.30 15.37 17.13
N ALA A 208 33.07 15.16 17.59
CA ALA A 208 32.51 13.83 17.91
C ALA A 208 32.04 13.07 16.66
N LEU A 209 31.78 13.78 15.55
CA LEU A 209 31.34 13.22 14.30
C LEU A 209 32.02 13.91 13.12
N SER A 210 32.35 13.18 12.06
CA SER A 210 32.83 13.77 10.82
C SER A 210 31.64 14.25 9.95
N ILE A 211 31.89 15.24 9.08
CA ILE A 211 30.88 15.70 8.09
C ILE A 211 30.39 14.55 7.21
N GLY A 212 31.31 13.63 6.83
CA GLY A 212 30.97 12.46 6.03
C GLY A 212 30.05 11.49 6.74
N GLU A 213 30.23 11.28 8.03
CA GLU A 213 29.35 10.45 8.86
C GLU A 213 27.96 11.08 9.04
N LEU A 214 27.89 12.41 9.22
CA LEU A 214 26.60 13.10 9.29
C LEU A 214 25.80 12.97 7.98
N ILE A 215 26.47 13.11 6.84
CA ILE A 215 25.82 12.92 5.53
C ILE A 215 25.37 11.47 5.35
N ALA A 216 26.23 10.50 5.70
CA ALA A 216 25.85 9.08 5.63
C ALA A 216 24.67 8.76 6.54
N PHE A 217 24.65 9.32 7.75
CA PHE A 217 23.56 9.16 8.70
C PHE A 217 22.22 9.74 8.15
N ASN A 218 22.29 10.92 7.54
CA ASN A 218 21.10 11.53 6.93
C ASN A 218 20.56 10.73 5.71
N MET A 219 21.43 10.00 5.03
CA MET A 219 21.01 9.11 3.92
C MET A 219 20.37 7.81 4.41
N LEU A 220 20.67 7.39 5.64
CA LEU A 220 20.12 6.17 6.26
C LEU A 220 18.80 6.43 7.03
N SER A 221 18.52 7.69 7.40
CA SER A 221 17.33 8.08 8.18
C SER A 221 16.13 8.39 7.29
#